data_4387a1d794325b00bc008293ffeacd62
#
_entry.id   4387a1d794325b00bc008293ffeacd62
#
_cell.length_a   1.000
_cell.length_b   1.000
_cell.length_c   1.000
_cell.angle_alpha   90.00
_cell.angle_beta   90.00
_cell.angle_gamma   90.00
#
_symmetry.space_group_name_H-M   'P 1'
#
loop_
_entity.id
_entity.type
_entity.pdbx_description
1 polymer ?
#
loop_
_entity_poly.entity_id
_entity_poly.type
_entity_poly.pdbx_seq_one_letter_code
_entity_poly.pdbx_strand_id
1 'polypeptide(L)' 'MDDLVVVQFVQKTIKERRSNVLDILENNGIASMEQYATLMGELNALNHIAQELSFLLEKQEQLND' A
#
# COMPACT_ATOMS: atom_id res chain seq x y z
N MET A 1 17.48 14.71 -2.18
CA MET A 1 16.05 14.59 -2.45
C MET A 1 15.28 14.78 -1.15
N ASP A 2 14.18 15.50 -1.19
CA ASP A 2 13.37 15.76 -0.01
C ASP A 2 12.72 14.45 0.48
N ASP A 3 12.82 14.20 1.78
CA ASP A 3 12.24 12.99 2.39
C ASP A 3 10.73 12.90 2.15
N LEU A 4 10.06 14.05 2.15
CA LEU A 4 8.62 14.10 1.90
C LEU A 4 8.29 13.62 0.48
N VAL A 5 9.10 14.00 -0.50
CA VAL A 5 8.90 13.56 -1.89
C VAL A 5 9.06 12.05 -2.00
N VAL A 6 10.05 11.49 -1.31
CA VAL A 6 10.26 10.03 -1.29
C VAL A 6 9.06 9.32 -0.68
N VAL A 7 8.58 9.80 0.47
CA VAL A 7 7.44 9.20 1.15
C VAL A 7 6.19 9.27 0.27
N GLN A 8 5.94 10.41 -0.37
CA GLN A 8 4.79 10.57 -1.26
C GLN A 8 4.86 9.63 -2.45
N PHE A 9 6.06 9.44 -3.01
CA PHE A 9 6.27 8.49 -4.10
C PHE A 9 5.94 7.07 -3.66
N VAL A 10 6.41 6.67 -2.47
CA VAL A 10 6.13 5.33 -1.94
C VAL A 10 4.64 5.14 -1.70
N GLN A 11 3.96 6.14 -1.13
CA GLN A 11 2.52 6.07 -0.90
C GLN A 11 1.76 5.90 -2.21
N LYS A 12 2.14 6.64 -3.24
CA LYS A 12 1.52 6.54 -4.56
C LYS A 12 1.70 5.14 -5.15
N THR A 13 2.92 4.60 -5.05
CA THR A 13 3.24 3.27 -5.54
C THR A 13 2.41 2.20 -4.84
N ILE A 14 2.29 2.29 -3.52
CA ILE A 14 1.47 1.36 -2.73
C ILE A 14 0.01 1.45 -3.16
N LYS A 15 -0.51 2.65 -3.31
CA LYS A 15 -1.91 2.88 -3.70
C LYS A 15 -2.20 2.31 -5.08
N GLU A 16 -1.31 2.50 -6.03
CA GLU A 16 -1.45 1.96 -7.39
C GLU A 16 -1.44 0.44 -7.38
N ARG A 17 -0.50 -0.16 -6.65
CA ARG A 17 -0.42 -1.63 -6.56
C ARG A 17 -1.65 -2.20 -5.86
N ARG A 18 -2.11 -1.56 -4.79
CA ARG A 18 -3.32 -1.97 -4.08
C ARG A 18 -4.54 -1.94 -5.00
N SER A 19 -4.66 -0.88 -5.80
CA SER A 19 -5.74 -0.74 -6.77
C SER A 19 -5.69 -1.87 -7.81
N ASN A 20 -4.49 -2.22 -8.29
CA ASN A 20 -4.33 -3.32 -9.25
C ASN A 20 -4.74 -4.65 -8.65
N VAL A 21 -4.36 -4.92 -7.40
CA VAL A 21 -4.73 -6.16 -6.71
C VAL A 21 -6.24 -6.24 -6.56
N LEU A 22 -6.87 -5.15 -6.14
CA LEU A 22 -8.32 -5.09 -5.98
C LEU A 22 -9.04 -5.31 -7.31
N ASP A 23 -8.53 -4.75 -8.41
CA ASP A 23 -9.10 -4.95 -9.72
C ASP A 23 -9.08 -6.43 -10.14
N ILE A 24 -7.97 -7.11 -9.86
CA ILE A 24 -7.88 -8.55 -10.16
C ILE A 24 -8.92 -9.33 -9.34
N LEU A 25 -9.07 -8.99 -8.06
CA LEU A 25 -10.03 -9.66 -7.18
C LEU A 25 -11.47 -9.41 -7.61
N GLU A 26 -11.79 -8.18 -8.06
CA GLU A 26 -13.15 -7.79 -8.43
C GLU A 26 -13.55 -8.30 -9.81
N ASN A 27 -12.61 -8.43 -10.75
CA ASN A 27 -12.91 -8.70 -12.15
C ASN A 27 -12.65 -10.17 -12.54
N ASN A 28 -12.66 -11.06 -11.56
CA ASN A 28 -12.53 -12.50 -11.79
C ASN A 28 -11.22 -12.91 -12.45
N GLY A 29 -10.16 -12.17 -12.16
CA GLY A 29 -8.82 -12.52 -12.63
C GLY A 29 -8.19 -13.65 -11.84
N ILE A 30 -8.94 -14.25 -10.90
CA ILE A 30 -8.42 -15.29 -10.01
C ILE A 30 -8.62 -16.66 -10.64
N ALA A 31 -7.52 -17.38 -10.87
CA ALA A 31 -7.54 -18.69 -11.49
C ALA A 31 -7.48 -19.83 -10.46
N SER A 32 -7.07 -19.58 -9.23
CA SER A 32 -6.87 -20.62 -8.23
C SER A 32 -6.94 -20.05 -6.81
N MET A 33 -7.14 -20.96 -5.84
CA MET A 33 -7.09 -20.58 -4.42
C MET A 33 -5.70 -20.09 -4.00
N GLU A 34 -4.66 -20.67 -4.60
CA GLU A 34 -3.28 -20.22 -4.30
C GLU A 34 -3.09 -18.77 -4.75
N GLN A 35 -3.57 -18.43 -5.92
CA GLN A 35 -3.52 -17.06 -6.43
C GLN A 35 -4.29 -16.12 -5.50
N TYR A 36 -5.48 -16.52 -5.08
CA TYR A 36 -6.30 -15.73 -4.15
C TYR A 36 -5.55 -15.47 -2.86
N ALA A 37 -4.98 -16.52 -2.24
CA ALA A 37 -4.24 -16.37 -0.99
C ALA A 37 -3.03 -15.45 -1.15
N THR A 38 -2.32 -15.57 -2.27
CA THR A 38 -1.16 -14.72 -2.57
C THR A 38 -1.57 -13.25 -2.67
N LEU A 39 -2.66 -12.97 -3.41
CA LEU A 39 -3.14 -11.61 -3.59
C LEU A 39 -3.64 -11.02 -2.27
N MET A 40 -4.32 -11.80 -1.45
CA MET A 40 -4.79 -11.35 -0.13
C MET A 40 -3.62 -11.05 0.80
N GLY A 41 -2.57 -11.88 0.76
CA GLY A 41 -1.36 -11.63 1.52
C GLY A 41 -0.67 -10.35 1.09
N GLU A 42 -0.58 -10.12 -0.22
CA GLU A 42 -0.01 -8.89 -0.76
C GLU A 42 -0.84 -7.67 -0.32
N LEU A 43 -2.16 -7.76 -0.41
CA LEU A 43 -3.05 -6.67 0.00
C LEU A 43 -2.89 -6.34 1.48
N ASN A 44 -2.80 -7.37 2.32
CA ASN A 44 -2.59 -7.17 3.75
C ASN A 44 -1.25 -6.48 4.02
N ALA A 45 -0.19 -6.89 3.33
CA ALA A 45 1.13 -6.28 3.47
C ALA A 45 1.11 -4.81 3.03
N LEU A 46 0.46 -4.51 1.91
CA LEU A 46 0.35 -3.14 1.41
C LEU A 46 -0.41 -2.26 2.39
N ASN A 47 -1.51 -2.76 2.96
CA ASN A 47 -2.28 -2.02 3.95
C ASN A 47 -1.46 -1.75 5.21
N HIS A 48 -0.66 -2.73 5.64
CA HIS A 48 0.21 -2.56 6.81
C HIS A 48 1.27 -1.49 6.57
N ILE A 49 1.93 -1.54 5.42
CA ILE A 49 2.96 -0.55 5.07
C ILE A 49 2.34 0.85 4.97
N ALA A 50 1.17 0.96 4.35
CA ALA A 50 0.48 2.24 4.23
C ALA A 50 0.17 2.84 5.59
N GLN A 51 -0.26 2.00 6.54
CA GLN A 51 -0.57 2.43 7.90
C GLN A 51 0.69 2.92 8.62
N GLU A 52 1.80 2.19 8.48
CA GLU A 52 3.07 2.58 9.11
C GLU A 52 3.59 3.91 8.53
N LEU A 53 3.44 4.12 7.24
CA LEU A 53 3.82 5.39 6.62
C LEU A 53 2.98 6.55 7.13
N SER A 54 1.69 6.32 7.34
CA SER A 54 0.79 7.35 7.90
C SER A 54 1.22 7.74 9.31
N PHE A 55 1.59 6.76 10.13
CA PHE A 55 2.11 7.04 11.48
C PHE A 55 3.40 7.85 11.42
N LEU A 56 4.30 7.50 10.50
CA LEU A 56 5.56 8.21 10.36
C LEU A 56 5.32 9.67 9.98
N LEU A 57 4.41 9.92 9.05
CA LEU A 57 4.06 11.28 8.63
C LEU A 57 3.45 12.09 9.77
N GLU A 58 2.58 11.48 10.56
CA GLU A 58 1.99 12.14 11.73
C GLU A 58 3.05 12.55 12.73
N LYS A 59 4.03 11.66 12.98
CA LYS A 59 5.14 11.97 13.90
C LYS A 59 5.97 13.13 13.38
N GLN A 60 6.24 13.19 12.10
CA GLN A 60 6.99 14.29 11.51
C GLN A 60 6.26 15.62 11.65
N GLU A 61 4.96 15.63 11.45
CA GLU A 61 4.15 16.83 11.62
C GLU A 61 4.18 17.31 13.07
N GLN A 62 4.09 16.39 14.04
CA GLN A 62 4.14 16.73 15.45
C GLN A 62 5.50 17.28 15.86
N LEU A 63 6.57 16.76 15.30
CA LEU A 63 7.93 17.19 15.62
C LEU A 63 8.25 18.56 15.03
N ASN A 64 7.58 18.96 13.97
CA ASN A 64 7.82 20.23 13.28
C ASN A 64 6.98 21.39 13.84
N ASP A 65 6.07 21.10 14.74
CA ASP A 65 5.31 22.13 15.45
C ASP A 65 6.14 22.69 16.65
#